data_0a11e98ec4f476de5348814b1f267f4c
#
_entry.id   0a11e98ec4f476de5348814b1f267f4c
#
_cell.length_a   1.000
_cell.length_b   1.000
_cell.length_c   1.000
_cell.angle_alpha   90.00
_cell.angle_beta   90.00
_cell.angle_gamma   90.00
#
_symmetry.space_group_name_H-M   'P 1'
#
loop_
_entity.id
_entity.type
_entity.pdbx_description
1 polymer ?
#
loop_
_entity_poly.entity_id
_entity_poly.type
_entity_poly.pdbx_seq_one_letter_code
_entity_poly.pdbx_strand_id
1 'polypeptide(L)'
;MRRKTGKSIAKEIIASMAALLLFTNTSISVSASSDRLTPSGLAFEDVGSKIEEWADENSDEYVSFAAAVFCKDDIVYQGAFGYADRENGIVADEDTVYEWGSTTKTIVWVSVMQLWERGDIDLETDIREYLPDGFLHNLKFDDPITMLNLMNHNAGWCENVWAYQTSDENKVMSLGEVLSTTEPAQIYRPGEVFSYSNYGAALAGYIVECISGQPFYEYVHKNIFEPLGMEHTSICPAHDDNPWVYSKRQKLVSYAGTGNDWKSVGPQLAYIMPYPAGAATGTISDMAKYAQSFVRDDCPLFENKETRDFLFTPSSTLGDTDIGVSYHGLWSNFYGDTQVLYHDGATNAGTADLLFDTETGVGAVVLMSGMGLPTSEIPKIVFGDMPDTYPANIEKTDSAGSDISGLYIGTRSMRHGPLKFVSVLGLLPVVSSGDGEYDIAGIVQIKSISGDILWFTQDGLGLMGISYQLEDGTRVLSLGPQSYVQEPAVIVNLALLVFYIVCTVIGVISLVVKLILLIARKYKSYTGSKFITIAQIAKIVSIAVIVFWMSVFTDQYGLTKTQGIIGCIIQMICLVTYLAAAGISFKALLAKDEKKKRGVRYVINILANIICSFAMIALELIRFWNV
;
A
#
# COMPACT_ATOMS: atom_id res chain seq x y z
N MET A 1 83.34 20.65 -8.70
CA MET A 1 82.39 21.40 -9.57
C MET A 1 82.51 20.87 -10.98
N ARG A 2 81.61 19.94 -11.39
CA ARG A 2 81.55 19.47 -12.79
C ARG A 2 80.50 20.30 -13.52
N ARG A 3 80.93 21.05 -14.55
CA ARG A 3 80.04 21.77 -15.50
C ARG A 3 79.14 20.77 -16.21
N LYS A 4 77.82 20.86 -15.99
CA LYS A 4 76.85 20.17 -16.84
C LYS A 4 77.01 20.74 -18.25
N THR A 5 77.20 19.89 -19.21
CA THR A 5 77.38 20.27 -20.63
C THR A 5 76.04 20.71 -21.20
N GLY A 6 76.08 21.71 -22.11
CA GLY A 6 74.85 22.34 -22.71
C GLY A 6 73.85 21.36 -23.36
N LYS A 7 74.22 20.12 -23.63
CA LYS A 7 73.35 19.04 -24.11
C LYS A 7 72.36 18.51 -23.06
N SER A 8 72.68 18.63 -21.74
CA SER A 8 71.82 18.22 -20.66
C SER A 8 70.71 19.26 -20.40
N ILE A 9 71.07 20.56 -20.50
CA ILE A 9 70.12 21.66 -20.30
C ILE A 9 69.12 21.73 -21.49
N ALA A 10 69.57 21.48 -22.71
CA ALA A 10 68.68 21.44 -23.89
C ALA A 10 67.70 20.26 -23.81
N LYS A 11 68.09 19.09 -23.27
CA LYS A 11 67.17 17.94 -23.03
C LYS A 11 66.14 18.19 -21.95
N GLU A 12 66.52 18.89 -20.85
CA GLU A 12 65.62 19.25 -19.78
C GLU A 12 64.61 20.35 -20.24
N ILE A 13 65.04 21.29 -21.08
CA ILE A 13 64.14 22.31 -21.68
C ILE A 13 63.22 21.68 -22.71
N ILE A 14 63.68 20.77 -23.56
CA ILE A 14 62.83 20.08 -24.54
C ILE A 14 61.83 19.14 -23.83
N ALA A 15 62.23 18.44 -22.75
CA ALA A 15 61.32 17.65 -21.95
C ALA A 15 60.27 18.49 -21.22
N SER A 16 60.64 19.67 -20.71
CA SER A 16 59.70 20.61 -20.08
C SER A 16 58.75 21.27 -21.09
N MET A 17 59.22 21.59 -22.30
CA MET A 17 58.36 22.06 -23.38
C MET A 17 57.45 20.98 -23.96
N ALA A 18 57.88 19.73 -24.03
CA ALA A 18 57.03 18.62 -24.44
C ALA A 18 55.97 18.27 -23.38
N ALA A 19 56.31 18.40 -22.10
CA ALA A 19 55.32 18.30 -21.01
C ALA A 19 54.31 19.47 -21.03
N LEU A 20 54.76 20.69 -21.35
CA LEU A 20 53.84 21.85 -21.47
C LEU A 20 52.97 21.75 -22.73
N LEU A 21 53.44 21.16 -23.81
CA LEU A 21 52.65 20.92 -25.02
C LEU A 21 51.70 19.71 -24.91
N LEU A 22 51.96 18.76 -24.01
CA LEU A 22 51.04 17.71 -23.69
C LEU A 22 49.90 18.18 -22.74
N PHE A 23 50.11 19.24 -21.96
CA PHE A 23 49.07 19.86 -21.16
C PHE A 23 48.23 20.91 -21.92
N THR A 24 48.62 21.32 -23.14
CA THR A 24 47.86 22.29 -23.92
C THR A 24 47.01 21.67 -25.03
N ASN A 25 46.99 20.33 -25.18
CA ASN A 25 46.15 19.61 -26.13
C ASN A 25 45.17 18.61 -25.45
N THR A 26 44.92 18.71 -24.17
CA THR A 26 43.58 18.43 -23.71
C THR A 26 42.76 19.66 -24.10
N SER A 27 42.24 19.66 -25.33
CA SER A 27 40.93 20.24 -25.56
C SER A 27 40.04 19.57 -24.51
N ILE A 28 39.92 20.21 -23.36
CA ILE A 28 38.67 20.16 -22.65
C ILE A 28 37.72 20.71 -23.72
N SER A 29 37.06 19.81 -24.44
CA SER A 29 35.72 20.07 -24.88
C SER A 29 34.98 20.36 -23.57
N VAL A 30 35.01 21.60 -23.14
CA VAL A 30 33.88 22.23 -22.53
C VAL A 30 32.87 22.18 -23.66
N SER A 31 32.28 21.01 -23.91
CA SER A 31 30.92 20.95 -24.33
C SER A 31 30.28 21.93 -23.36
N ALA A 32 29.84 23.06 -23.87
CA ALA A 32 28.90 23.86 -23.16
C ALA A 32 27.83 22.90 -22.71
N SER A 33 27.88 22.44 -21.45
CA SER A 33 26.74 21.91 -20.75
C SER A 33 25.86 23.14 -20.62
N SER A 34 25.20 23.51 -21.71
CA SER A 34 24.13 24.45 -21.63
C SER A 34 23.09 23.79 -20.73
N ASP A 35 23.09 24.22 -19.49
CA ASP A 35 21.91 24.37 -18.67
C ASP A 35 20.94 23.18 -18.66
N ARG A 36 21.46 21.93 -18.52
CA ARG A 36 20.61 20.76 -18.19
C ARG A 36 20.18 20.95 -16.75
N LEU A 37 18.94 21.39 -16.58
CA LEU A 37 18.33 21.64 -15.28
C LEU A 37 17.30 20.56 -14.97
N THR A 38 17.15 20.24 -13.70
CA THR A 38 16.00 19.52 -13.20
C THR A 38 14.75 20.40 -13.28
N PRO A 39 13.54 19.86 -13.18
CA PRO A 39 12.33 20.67 -13.07
C PRO A 39 12.34 21.69 -11.91
N SER A 40 13.05 21.39 -10.81
CA SER A 40 13.26 22.36 -9.71
C SER A 40 14.18 23.52 -10.07
N GLY A 41 14.84 23.49 -11.25
CA GLY A 41 15.83 24.48 -11.67
C GLY A 41 17.24 24.21 -11.17
N LEU A 42 17.51 23.07 -10.54
CA LEU A 42 18.84 22.67 -10.09
C LEU A 42 19.66 22.15 -11.28
N ALA A 43 20.93 22.58 -11.41
CA ALA A 43 21.82 22.05 -12.44
C ALA A 43 22.12 20.56 -12.20
N PHE A 44 22.19 19.77 -13.27
CA PHE A 44 22.46 18.33 -13.15
C PHE A 44 23.77 18.03 -12.42
N GLU A 45 24.78 18.86 -12.59
CA GLU A 45 26.08 18.73 -11.91
C GLU A 45 26.00 18.97 -10.39
N ASP A 46 24.96 19.66 -9.91
CA ASP A 46 24.75 19.98 -8.50
C ASP A 46 23.79 18.99 -7.80
N VAL A 47 23.08 18.14 -8.54
CA VAL A 47 22.10 17.20 -7.99
C VAL A 47 22.71 16.29 -6.91
N GLY A 48 23.86 15.69 -7.21
CA GLY A 48 24.56 14.82 -6.28
C GLY A 48 24.89 15.52 -4.98
N SER A 49 25.57 16.69 -5.10
CA SER A 49 25.97 17.49 -3.92
C SER A 49 24.77 17.90 -3.07
N LYS A 50 23.62 18.19 -3.72
CA LYS A 50 22.40 18.59 -2.99
C LYS A 50 21.75 17.43 -2.24
N ILE A 51 21.75 16.23 -2.82
CA ILE A 51 21.25 15.02 -2.15
C ILE A 51 22.18 14.62 -1.00
N GLU A 52 23.49 14.70 -1.19
CA GLU A 52 24.50 14.40 -0.16
C GLU A 52 24.40 15.39 1.01
N GLU A 53 24.26 16.70 0.72
CA GLU A 53 24.04 17.73 1.74
C GLU A 53 22.77 17.43 2.57
N TRP A 54 21.66 17.12 1.88
CA TRP A 54 20.42 16.77 2.57
C TRP A 54 20.58 15.52 3.44
N ALA A 55 21.25 14.49 2.94
CA ALA A 55 21.47 13.25 3.66
C ALA A 55 22.33 13.46 4.92
N ASP A 56 23.37 14.29 4.83
CA ASP A 56 24.24 14.60 5.97
C ASP A 56 23.50 15.42 7.03
N GLU A 57 22.70 16.41 6.62
CA GLU A 57 21.93 17.27 7.53
C GLU A 57 20.77 16.53 8.22
N ASN A 58 20.22 15.48 7.60
CA ASN A 58 19.04 14.74 8.07
C ASN A 58 19.35 13.27 8.39
N SER A 59 20.57 12.99 8.84
CA SER A 59 21.05 11.62 9.09
C SER A 59 20.31 10.87 10.20
N ASP A 60 19.47 11.54 10.97
CA ASP A 60 18.57 10.96 11.98
C ASP A 60 17.18 10.59 11.41
N GLU A 61 16.82 11.07 10.22
CA GLU A 61 15.52 10.82 9.60
C GLU A 61 15.47 9.53 8.76
N TYR A 62 16.57 8.78 8.72
CA TYR A 62 16.65 7.48 8.05
C TYR A 62 17.69 6.56 8.69
N VAL A 63 17.60 5.28 8.41
CA VAL A 63 18.68 4.33 8.73
C VAL A 63 19.46 3.97 7.48
N SER A 64 18.80 3.73 6.37
CA SER A 64 19.40 3.39 5.09
C SER A 64 18.46 3.78 3.96
N PHE A 65 18.99 4.50 2.99
CA PHE A 65 18.31 4.69 1.71
C PHE A 65 19.32 4.72 0.55
N ALA A 66 18.82 4.51 -0.64
CA ALA A 66 19.54 4.75 -1.89
C ALA A 66 18.66 5.56 -2.83
N ALA A 67 19.25 6.46 -3.58
CA ALA A 67 18.56 7.30 -4.54
C ALA A 67 19.33 7.37 -5.86
N ALA A 68 18.57 7.46 -6.97
CA ALA A 68 19.15 7.79 -8.26
C ALA A 68 18.27 8.82 -8.97
N VAL A 69 18.92 9.72 -9.69
CA VAL A 69 18.30 10.71 -10.57
C VAL A 69 18.76 10.43 -11.99
N PHE A 70 17.85 10.41 -12.92
CA PHE A 70 18.13 10.07 -14.31
C PHE A 70 17.47 11.08 -15.27
N CYS A 71 17.98 11.09 -16.48
CA CYS A 71 17.32 11.72 -17.61
C CYS A 71 17.31 10.75 -18.80
N LYS A 72 16.77 11.16 -19.94
CA LYS A 72 16.67 10.32 -21.15
C LYS A 72 17.98 9.61 -21.52
N ASP A 73 19.11 10.31 -21.39
CA ASP A 73 20.40 9.84 -21.91
C ASP A 73 21.30 9.22 -20.84
N ASP A 74 21.19 9.69 -19.57
CA ASP A 74 22.17 9.39 -18.53
C ASP A 74 21.50 9.14 -17.16
N ILE A 75 22.19 8.36 -16.32
CA ILE A 75 22.00 8.41 -14.88
C ILE A 75 22.77 9.63 -14.37
N VAL A 76 22.07 10.67 -13.94
CA VAL A 76 22.63 11.96 -13.51
C VAL A 76 23.36 11.81 -12.17
N TYR A 77 22.75 11.02 -11.27
CA TYR A 77 23.30 10.74 -9.95
C TYR A 77 22.82 9.39 -9.44
N GLN A 78 23.66 8.72 -8.65
CA GLN A 78 23.30 7.56 -7.86
C GLN A 78 24.12 7.53 -6.57
N GLY A 79 23.46 7.26 -5.44
CA GLY A 79 24.12 7.16 -4.15
C GLY A 79 23.35 6.29 -3.16
N ALA A 80 24.06 5.78 -2.14
CA ALA A 80 23.49 5.04 -1.03
C ALA A 80 24.00 5.63 0.29
N PHE A 81 23.15 5.67 1.32
CA PHE A 81 23.39 6.38 2.55
C PHE A 81 22.99 5.55 3.77
N GLY A 82 23.68 5.80 4.89
CA GLY A 82 23.40 5.16 6.17
C GLY A 82 23.87 3.72 6.25
N TYR A 83 23.10 2.86 6.92
CA TYR A 83 23.50 1.50 7.28
C TYR A 83 22.48 0.46 6.84
N ALA A 84 22.90 -0.48 6.03
CA ALA A 84 22.11 -1.69 5.72
C ALA A 84 21.89 -2.57 6.97
N ASP A 85 22.86 -2.56 7.89
CA ASP A 85 22.76 -3.14 9.24
C ASP A 85 23.54 -2.26 10.23
N ARG A 86 22.81 -1.41 10.93
CA ARG A 86 23.41 -0.43 11.84
C ARG A 86 24.05 -1.08 13.07
N GLU A 87 23.44 -2.15 13.59
CA GLU A 87 23.93 -2.86 14.76
C GLU A 87 25.29 -3.53 14.50
N ASN A 88 25.53 -3.99 13.28
CA ASN A 88 26.79 -4.60 12.87
C ASN A 88 27.71 -3.63 12.11
N GLY A 89 27.31 -2.36 11.94
CA GLY A 89 28.11 -1.33 11.27
C GLY A 89 28.28 -1.56 9.76
N ILE A 90 27.35 -2.25 9.12
CA ILE A 90 27.36 -2.51 7.67
C ILE A 90 26.76 -1.30 6.98
N VAL A 91 27.59 -0.54 6.28
CA VAL A 91 27.19 0.66 5.52
C VAL A 91 26.38 0.23 4.30
N ALA A 92 25.38 1.03 3.95
CA ALA A 92 24.66 0.86 2.69
C ALA A 92 25.56 1.27 1.51
N ASP A 93 25.52 0.52 0.44
CA ASP A 93 26.29 0.71 -0.77
C ASP A 93 25.47 0.42 -2.04
N GLU A 94 26.08 0.48 -3.21
CA GLU A 94 25.44 0.22 -4.50
C GLU A 94 24.92 -1.22 -4.66
N ASP A 95 25.46 -2.14 -3.88
CA ASP A 95 25.11 -3.56 -3.82
C ASP A 95 23.99 -3.85 -2.79
N THR A 96 23.56 -2.86 -2.04
CA THR A 96 22.48 -3.02 -1.07
C THR A 96 21.16 -3.21 -1.80
N VAL A 97 20.46 -4.31 -1.48
CA VAL A 97 19.14 -4.60 -2.04
C VAL A 97 18.04 -4.08 -1.13
N TYR A 98 16.95 -3.63 -1.73
CA TYR A 98 15.76 -3.16 -1.04
C TYR A 98 14.52 -3.80 -1.65
N GLU A 99 13.47 -3.95 -0.87
CA GLU A 99 12.16 -4.36 -1.36
C GLU A 99 11.47 -3.17 -2.05
N TRP A 100 10.93 -3.40 -3.25
CA TRP A 100 10.27 -2.37 -4.04
C TRP A 100 8.80 -2.18 -3.67
N GLY A 101 8.23 -3.15 -2.94
CA GLY A 101 6.82 -3.10 -2.60
C GLY A 101 5.95 -2.89 -3.83
N SER A 102 4.96 -2.04 -3.72
CA SER A 102 3.97 -1.83 -4.77
C SER A 102 4.50 -1.22 -6.08
N THR A 103 5.72 -0.65 -6.11
CA THR A 103 6.33 -0.25 -7.39
C THR A 103 6.51 -1.45 -8.33
N THR A 104 6.53 -2.69 -7.78
CA THR A 104 6.47 -3.95 -8.56
C THR A 104 5.30 -4.00 -9.54
N LYS A 105 4.16 -3.36 -9.21
CA LYS A 105 2.97 -3.36 -10.07
C LYS A 105 3.23 -2.71 -11.43
N THR A 106 4.16 -1.76 -11.50
CA THR A 106 4.54 -1.15 -12.77
C THR A 106 5.11 -2.18 -13.75
N ILE A 107 5.82 -3.19 -13.23
CA ILE A 107 6.33 -4.33 -14.03
C ILE A 107 5.15 -5.15 -14.60
N VAL A 108 4.07 -5.33 -13.83
CA VAL A 108 2.85 -5.99 -14.31
C VAL A 108 2.25 -5.21 -15.47
N TRP A 109 2.11 -3.88 -15.30
CA TRP A 109 1.51 -3.04 -16.32
C TRP A 109 2.33 -3.01 -17.62
N VAL A 110 3.65 -2.95 -17.51
CA VAL A 110 4.55 -3.10 -18.68
C VAL A 110 4.33 -4.46 -19.36
N SER A 111 4.27 -5.56 -18.59
CA SER A 111 4.03 -6.90 -19.13
C SER A 111 2.68 -7.01 -19.86
N VAL A 112 1.63 -6.42 -19.30
CA VAL A 112 0.31 -6.35 -19.94
C VAL A 112 0.39 -5.54 -21.23
N MET A 113 1.05 -4.40 -21.23
CA MET A 113 1.18 -3.56 -22.43
C MET A 113 2.03 -4.22 -23.52
N GLN A 114 3.01 -5.07 -23.18
CA GLN A 114 3.72 -5.91 -24.14
C GLN A 114 2.81 -6.96 -24.79
N LEU A 115 1.87 -7.55 -24.02
CA LEU A 115 0.85 -8.46 -24.58
C LEU A 115 -0.15 -7.69 -25.46
N TRP A 116 -0.56 -6.50 -25.04
CA TRP A 116 -1.47 -5.64 -25.80
C TRP A 116 -0.86 -5.22 -27.14
N GLU A 117 0.40 -4.82 -27.14
CA GLU A 117 1.14 -4.47 -28.36
C GLU A 117 1.16 -5.61 -29.40
N ARG A 118 1.27 -6.86 -28.92
CA ARG A 118 1.23 -8.05 -29.76
C ARG A 118 -0.17 -8.49 -30.18
N GLY A 119 -1.21 -7.87 -29.61
CA GLY A 119 -2.60 -8.27 -29.84
C GLY A 119 -3.02 -9.54 -29.09
N ASP A 120 -2.24 -9.98 -28.10
CA ASP A 120 -2.52 -11.15 -27.27
C ASP A 120 -3.58 -10.86 -26.20
N ILE A 121 -3.79 -9.60 -25.83
CA ILE A 121 -4.80 -9.13 -24.90
C ILE A 121 -5.46 -7.83 -25.41
N ASP A 122 -6.74 -7.69 -25.14
CA ASP A 122 -7.49 -6.43 -25.27
C ASP A 122 -7.80 -5.88 -23.88
N LEU A 123 -7.51 -4.60 -23.65
CA LEU A 123 -7.65 -3.98 -22.34
C LEU A 123 -9.11 -3.81 -21.89
N GLU A 124 -10.07 -3.83 -22.82
CA GLU A 124 -11.50 -3.67 -22.56
C GLU A 124 -12.29 -4.99 -22.56
N THR A 125 -11.64 -6.09 -22.94
CA THR A 125 -12.27 -7.43 -22.90
C THR A 125 -12.38 -7.92 -21.45
N ASP A 126 -13.43 -8.68 -21.16
CA ASP A 126 -13.65 -9.33 -19.87
C ASP A 126 -12.49 -10.26 -19.53
N ILE A 127 -11.83 -10.05 -18.42
CA ILE A 127 -10.66 -10.84 -18.01
C ILE A 127 -10.96 -12.32 -17.81
N ARG A 128 -12.24 -12.69 -17.66
CA ARG A 128 -12.66 -14.11 -17.59
C ARG A 128 -12.33 -14.89 -18.86
N GLU A 129 -12.17 -14.22 -19.99
CA GLU A 129 -11.77 -14.85 -21.25
C GLU A 129 -10.29 -15.28 -21.26
N TYR A 130 -9.47 -14.69 -20.41
CA TYR A 130 -8.02 -15.00 -20.28
C TYR A 130 -7.71 -15.92 -19.11
N LEU A 131 -8.69 -16.23 -18.26
CA LEU A 131 -8.55 -17.05 -17.06
C LEU A 131 -9.09 -18.47 -17.27
N PRO A 132 -8.64 -19.47 -16.49
CA PRO A 132 -9.26 -20.78 -16.49
C PRO A 132 -10.76 -20.71 -16.13
N ASP A 133 -11.57 -21.59 -16.71
CA ASP A 133 -13.02 -21.65 -16.46
C ASP A 133 -13.34 -21.69 -14.96
N GLY A 134 -14.19 -20.76 -14.51
CA GLY A 134 -14.63 -20.69 -13.12
C GLY A 134 -13.55 -20.25 -12.12
N PHE A 135 -12.45 -19.66 -12.57
CA PHE A 135 -11.37 -19.16 -11.69
C PHE A 135 -11.89 -18.13 -10.69
N LEU A 136 -12.64 -17.14 -11.16
CA LEU A 136 -13.35 -16.17 -10.31
C LEU A 136 -14.69 -16.76 -9.87
N HIS A 137 -14.92 -16.88 -8.57
CA HIS A 137 -16.10 -17.54 -8.01
C HIS A 137 -16.79 -16.74 -6.88
N ASN A 138 -16.23 -15.56 -6.51
CA ASN A 138 -16.75 -14.69 -5.45
C ASN A 138 -17.20 -13.33 -5.96
N LEU A 139 -17.61 -13.27 -7.25
CA LEU A 139 -18.15 -12.06 -7.87
C LEU A 139 -19.61 -11.86 -7.45
N LYS A 140 -19.98 -10.61 -7.22
CA LYS A 140 -21.34 -10.18 -6.87
C LYS A 140 -22.14 -9.73 -8.08
N PHE A 141 -21.48 -9.20 -9.09
CA PHE A 141 -22.08 -8.62 -10.27
C PHE A 141 -21.68 -9.41 -11.54
N ASP A 142 -22.56 -9.43 -12.52
CA ASP A 142 -22.31 -10.08 -13.82
C ASP A 142 -21.58 -9.17 -14.81
N ASP A 143 -21.40 -7.90 -14.44
CA ASP A 143 -20.70 -6.91 -15.25
C ASP A 143 -19.27 -7.39 -15.59
N PRO A 144 -18.77 -7.11 -16.81
CA PRO A 144 -17.42 -7.47 -17.20
C PRO A 144 -16.40 -6.73 -16.33
N ILE A 145 -15.37 -7.44 -15.89
CA ILE A 145 -14.17 -6.84 -15.31
C ILE A 145 -13.12 -6.81 -16.40
N THR A 146 -12.58 -5.67 -16.72
CA THR A 146 -11.59 -5.50 -17.80
C THR A 146 -10.17 -5.35 -17.24
N MET A 147 -9.16 -5.49 -18.10
CA MET A 147 -7.78 -5.20 -17.70
C MET A 147 -7.61 -3.74 -17.27
N LEU A 148 -8.31 -2.80 -17.90
CA LEU A 148 -8.34 -1.39 -17.46
C LEU A 148 -8.90 -1.25 -16.05
N ASN A 149 -9.90 -2.06 -15.66
CA ASN A 149 -10.38 -2.04 -14.27
C ASN A 149 -9.32 -2.52 -13.29
N LEU A 150 -8.44 -3.47 -13.66
CA LEU A 150 -7.33 -3.90 -12.82
C LEU A 150 -6.27 -2.81 -12.72
N MET A 151 -5.87 -2.21 -13.83
CA MET A 151 -4.90 -1.11 -13.90
C MET A 151 -5.39 0.11 -13.10
N ASN A 152 -6.66 0.47 -13.24
CA ASN A 152 -7.26 1.61 -12.55
C ASN A 152 -7.70 1.29 -11.11
N HIS A 153 -7.48 0.07 -10.62
CA HIS A 153 -7.93 -0.36 -9.29
C HIS A 153 -9.41 -0.09 -9.01
N ASN A 154 -10.27 -0.29 -10.01
CA ASN A 154 -11.72 -0.07 -9.88
C ASN A 154 -12.56 -1.30 -10.26
N ALA A 155 -12.00 -2.51 -10.09
CA ALA A 155 -12.73 -3.77 -10.32
C ALA A 155 -13.79 -4.09 -9.26
N GLY A 156 -13.84 -3.31 -8.16
CA GLY A 156 -14.89 -3.37 -7.15
C GLY A 156 -14.63 -4.35 -5.99
N TRP A 157 -13.45 -4.92 -5.86
CA TRP A 157 -13.11 -5.80 -4.74
C TRP A 157 -12.83 -5.05 -3.44
N CYS A 158 -13.21 -5.68 -2.31
CA CYS A 158 -12.76 -5.26 -0.99
C CYS A 158 -11.34 -5.78 -0.69
N GLU A 159 -10.79 -5.38 0.47
CA GLU A 159 -9.49 -5.90 0.91
C GLU A 159 -9.59 -7.33 1.44
N ASN A 160 -8.57 -8.13 1.15
CA ASN A 160 -8.34 -9.45 1.73
C ASN A 160 -6.89 -9.57 2.19
N VAL A 161 -6.71 -10.10 3.40
CA VAL A 161 -5.38 -10.24 4.03
C VAL A 161 -4.99 -11.70 4.29
N TRP A 162 -5.87 -12.64 3.93
CA TRP A 162 -5.62 -14.07 4.16
C TRP A 162 -4.56 -14.59 3.20
N ALA A 163 -3.58 -15.33 3.75
CA ALA A 163 -2.50 -15.93 2.97
C ALA A 163 -1.74 -14.96 2.04
N TYR A 164 -1.66 -13.68 2.43
CA TYR A 164 -0.97 -12.67 1.63
C TYR A 164 0.55 -12.89 1.65
N GLN A 165 1.10 -13.25 2.79
CA GLN A 165 2.53 -13.49 2.97
C GLN A 165 2.81 -14.59 4.00
N THR A 166 4.01 -15.16 3.95
CA THR A 166 4.46 -16.19 4.89
C THR A 166 5.94 -15.98 5.24
N SER A 167 6.34 -16.40 6.44
CA SER A 167 7.75 -16.47 6.84
C SER A 167 8.42 -17.81 6.48
N ASP A 168 7.67 -18.76 5.96
CA ASP A 168 8.11 -20.13 5.68
C ASP A 168 8.11 -20.35 4.17
N GLU A 169 9.30 -20.43 3.57
CA GLU A 169 9.51 -20.65 2.15
C GLU A 169 8.75 -21.89 1.61
N ASN A 170 8.65 -22.95 2.44
CA ASN A 170 7.96 -24.17 2.05
C ASN A 170 6.43 -24.02 1.97
N LYS A 171 5.88 -22.88 2.39
CA LYS A 171 4.45 -22.56 2.31
C LYS A 171 4.11 -21.59 1.20
N VAL A 172 5.08 -21.19 0.39
CA VAL A 172 4.82 -20.39 -0.79
C VAL A 172 4.00 -21.21 -1.77
N MET A 173 2.85 -20.66 -2.16
CA MET A 173 1.93 -21.27 -3.13
C MET A 173 2.24 -20.74 -4.54
N SER A 174 1.82 -21.47 -5.56
CA SER A 174 1.81 -20.93 -6.93
C SER A 174 0.86 -19.73 -7.04
N LEU A 175 1.12 -18.83 -7.99
CA LEU A 175 0.32 -17.60 -8.16
C LEU A 175 -1.18 -17.92 -8.38
N GLY A 176 -1.49 -18.89 -9.27
CA GLY A 176 -2.87 -19.30 -9.50
C GLY A 176 -3.55 -19.89 -8.25
N GLU A 177 -2.81 -20.66 -7.45
CA GLU A 177 -3.35 -21.26 -6.22
C GLU A 177 -3.64 -20.20 -5.15
N VAL A 178 -2.73 -19.26 -4.90
CA VAL A 178 -2.98 -18.19 -3.92
C VAL A 178 -4.17 -17.33 -4.36
N LEU A 179 -4.25 -16.96 -5.63
CA LEU A 179 -5.34 -16.10 -6.12
C LEU A 179 -6.69 -16.80 -6.08
N SER A 180 -6.78 -18.07 -6.48
CA SER A 180 -8.05 -18.82 -6.43
C SER A 180 -8.53 -19.06 -5.00
N THR A 181 -7.62 -19.18 -4.02
CA THR A 181 -7.98 -19.43 -2.62
C THR A 181 -8.21 -18.18 -1.79
N THR A 182 -7.79 -17.01 -2.28
CA THR A 182 -7.87 -15.72 -1.57
C THR A 182 -8.67 -14.67 -2.31
N GLU A 183 -9.53 -15.07 -3.26
CA GLU A 183 -10.38 -14.13 -4.00
C GLU A 183 -11.23 -13.30 -3.02
N PRO A 184 -11.07 -11.97 -3.02
CA PRO A 184 -11.85 -11.09 -2.15
C PRO A 184 -13.29 -10.97 -2.64
N ALA A 185 -14.20 -10.60 -1.75
CA ALA A 185 -15.57 -10.33 -2.15
C ALA A 185 -15.65 -9.07 -3.01
N GLN A 186 -16.35 -9.14 -4.13
CA GLN A 186 -16.71 -7.96 -4.92
C GLN A 186 -17.85 -7.22 -4.22
N ILE A 187 -17.70 -5.91 -4.01
CA ILE A 187 -18.67 -5.07 -3.29
C ILE A 187 -19.30 -4.02 -4.21
N TYR A 188 -18.49 -3.44 -5.07
CA TYR A 188 -18.90 -2.41 -6.02
C TYR A 188 -18.90 -2.97 -7.44
N ARG A 189 -19.66 -2.33 -8.34
CA ARG A 189 -19.56 -2.65 -9.76
C ARG A 189 -18.21 -2.19 -10.31
N PRO A 190 -17.67 -2.91 -11.31
CA PRO A 190 -16.48 -2.44 -12.03
C PRO A 190 -16.67 -1.01 -12.54
N GLY A 191 -15.69 -0.16 -12.34
CA GLY A 191 -15.70 1.23 -12.74
C GLY A 191 -16.33 2.22 -11.75
N GLU A 192 -17.10 1.78 -10.74
CA GLU A 192 -17.85 2.70 -9.85
C GLU A 192 -16.95 3.46 -8.87
N VAL A 193 -15.93 2.82 -8.29
CA VAL A 193 -15.07 3.42 -7.26
C VAL A 193 -13.64 2.95 -7.39
N PHE A 194 -12.69 3.79 -7.05
CA PHE A 194 -11.32 3.37 -6.82
C PHE A 194 -11.21 2.61 -5.49
N SER A 195 -10.64 1.42 -5.55
CA SER A 195 -10.36 0.56 -4.41
C SER A 195 -9.06 -0.17 -4.68
N TYR A 196 -7.94 0.44 -4.29
CA TYR A 196 -6.61 -0.10 -4.53
C TYR A 196 -6.52 -1.59 -4.17
N SER A 197 -6.14 -2.44 -5.12
CA SER A 197 -6.23 -3.89 -4.98
C SER A 197 -4.92 -4.59 -5.33
N ASN A 198 -4.28 -5.17 -4.31
CA ASN A 198 -3.15 -6.06 -4.52
C ASN A 198 -3.59 -7.34 -5.26
N TYR A 199 -4.80 -7.83 -4.94
CA TYR A 199 -5.39 -8.98 -5.64
C TYR A 199 -5.54 -8.71 -7.14
N GLY A 200 -6.10 -7.55 -7.50
CA GLY A 200 -6.30 -7.17 -8.90
C GLY A 200 -4.98 -7.09 -9.68
N ALA A 201 -3.94 -6.48 -9.10
CA ALA A 201 -2.63 -6.39 -9.72
C ALA A 201 -1.96 -7.77 -9.87
N ALA A 202 -2.04 -8.62 -8.84
CA ALA A 202 -1.52 -9.98 -8.92
C ALA A 202 -2.29 -10.84 -9.92
N LEU A 203 -3.61 -10.64 -10.05
CA LEU A 203 -4.46 -11.29 -11.06
C LEU A 203 -4.06 -10.87 -12.47
N ALA A 204 -3.72 -9.60 -12.71
CA ALA A 204 -3.18 -9.15 -13.98
C ALA A 204 -1.86 -9.88 -14.32
N GLY A 205 -0.96 -10.03 -13.33
CA GLY A 205 0.24 -10.84 -13.50
C GLY A 205 -0.05 -12.32 -13.81
N TYR A 206 -1.08 -12.89 -13.20
CA TYR A 206 -1.51 -14.25 -13.50
C TYR A 206 -2.12 -14.38 -14.91
N ILE A 207 -2.83 -13.36 -15.38
CA ILE A 207 -3.33 -13.31 -16.78
C ILE A 207 -2.14 -13.31 -17.75
N VAL A 208 -1.06 -12.56 -17.46
CA VAL A 208 0.18 -12.62 -18.25
C VAL A 208 0.74 -14.06 -18.25
N GLU A 209 0.73 -14.75 -17.10
CA GLU A 209 1.14 -16.16 -16.99
C GLU A 209 0.27 -17.09 -17.85
N CYS A 210 -1.07 -16.92 -17.79
CA CYS A 210 -2.02 -17.72 -18.57
C CYS A 210 -1.82 -17.55 -20.09
N ILE A 211 -1.66 -16.30 -20.56
CA ILE A 211 -1.52 -15.97 -21.98
C ILE A 211 -0.15 -16.43 -22.51
N SER A 212 0.93 -16.15 -21.77
CA SER A 212 2.29 -16.44 -22.18
C SER A 212 2.67 -17.92 -22.05
N GLY A 213 1.95 -18.68 -21.21
CA GLY A 213 2.21 -20.09 -20.92
C GLY A 213 3.47 -20.35 -20.09
N GLN A 214 4.00 -19.34 -19.40
CA GLN A 214 5.18 -19.44 -18.55
C GLN A 214 4.90 -18.70 -17.22
N PRO A 215 5.58 -19.07 -16.10
CA PRO A 215 5.47 -18.34 -14.84
C PRO A 215 5.74 -16.84 -15.03
N PHE A 216 4.98 -15.99 -14.31
CA PHE A 216 5.09 -14.53 -14.48
C PHE A 216 6.52 -14.03 -14.22
N TYR A 217 7.24 -14.57 -13.24
CA TYR A 217 8.62 -14.17 -12.96
C TYR A 217 9.57 -14.51 -14.14
N GLU A 218 9.38 -15.65 -14.83
CA GLU A 218 10.17 -16.00 -16.02
C GLU A 218 9.87 -15.05 -17.19
N TYR A 219 8.58 -14.68 -17.35
CA TYR A 219 8.19 -13.69 -18.34
C TYR A 219 8.91 -12.36 -18.09
N VAL A 220 8.92 -11.90 -16.84
CA VAL A 220 9.55 -10.63 -16.43
C VAL A 220 11.06 -10.66 -16.66
N HIS A 221 11.74 -11.73 -16.25
CA HIS A 221 13.18 -11.89 -16.51
C HIS A 221 13.50 -11.73 -17.99
N LYS A 222 12.82 -12.50 -18.83
CA LYS A 222 13.08 -12.55 -20.26
C LYS A 222 12.72 -11.25 -21.00
N ASN A 223 11.61 -10.61 -20.64
CA ASN A 223 11.04 -9.50 -21.41
C ASN A 223 11.30 -8.12 -20.80
N ILE A 224 11.79 -8.04 -19.55
CA ILE A 224 12.05 -6.78 -18.86
C ILE A 224 13.47 -6.75 -18.29
N PHE A 225 13.84 -7.69 -17.42
CA PHE A 225 15.12 -7.61 -16.71
C PHE A 225 16.32 -7.82 -17.64
N GLU A 226 16.31 -8.85 -18.47
CA GLU A 226 17.37 -9.13 -19.43
C GLU A 226 17.57 -8.00 -20.46
N PRO A 227 16.50 -7.48 -21.12
CA PRO A 227 16.64 -6.35 -22.06
C PRO A 227 17.20 -5.07 -21.44
N LEU A 228 16.96 -4.85 -20.14
CA LEU A 228 17.44 -3.68 -19.40
C LEU A 228 18.78 -3.92 -18.70
N GLY A 229 19.32 -5.15 -18.72
CA GLY A 229 20.54 -5.50 -17.98
C GLY A 229 20.36 -5.37 -16.46
N MET A 230 19.20 -5.77 -15.93
CA MET A 230 18.88 -5.77 -14.51
C MET A 230 19.32 -7.10 -13.89
N GLU A 231 20.61 -7.21 -13.59
CA GLU A 231 21.23 -8.46 -13.11
C GLU A 231 21.05 -8.67 -11.60
N HIS A 232 20.64 -7.62 -10.87
CA HIS A 232 20.56 -7.59 -9.42
C HIS A 232 19.13 -7.32 -8.93
N THR A 233 18.13 -7.87 -9.62
CA THR A 233 16.72 -7.81 -9.27
C THR A 233 16.09 -9.19 -9.31
N SER A 234 15.24 -9.48 -8.34
CA SER A 234 14.42 -10.67 -8.20
C SER A 234 12.95 -10.26 -8.10
N ILE A 235 12.03 -11.08 -8.56
CA ILE A 235 10.59 -10.85 -8.42
C ILE A 235 9.85 -12.08 -7.89
N CYS A 236 10.46 -13.26 -7.88
CA CYS A 236 9.87 -14.47 -7.31
C CYS A 236 9.66 -14.33 -5.79
N PRO A 237 8.60 -14.87 -5.20
CA PRO A 237 8.33 -14.74 -3.77
C PRO A 237 9.49 -15.18 -2.88
N ALA A 238 10.16 -16.28 -3.25
CA ALA A 238 11.30 -16.83 -2.51
C ALA A 238 12.64 -16.21 -2.91
N HIS A 239 12.69 -15.34 -3.92
CA HIS A 239 13.88 -14.73 -4.52
C HIS A 239 14.88 -15.76 -5.11
N ASP A 240 14.45 -16.99 -5.36
CA ASP A 240 15.24 -18.08 -5.91
C ASP A 240 15.45 -17.97 -7.42
N ASP A 241 14.73 -17.07 -8.07
CA ASP A 241 14.96 -16.62 -9.45
C ASP A 241 16.27 -15.82 -9.61
N ASN A 242 16.85 -15.31 -8.51
CA ASN A 242 18.15 -14.62 -8.52
C ASN A 242 18.97 -14.96 -7.25
N PRO A 243 19.94 -15.91 -7.33
CA PRO A 243 20.72 -16.32 -6.16
C PRO A 243 21.56 -15.21 -5.54
N TRP A 244 21.97 -14.21 -6.32
CA TRP A 244 22.73 -13.07 -5.78
C TRP A 244 21.80 -12.20 -4.89
N VAL A 245 20.62 -11.83 -5.38
CA VAL A 245 19.62 -11.08 -4.62
C VAL A 245 19.19 -11.87 -3.38
N TYR A 246 18.92 -13.17 -3.52
CA TYR A 246 18.60 -14.05 -2.40
C TYR A 246 19.64 -13.94 -1.28
N SER A 247 20.93 -14.02 -1.62
CA SER A 247 22.02 -13.94 -0.64
C SER A 247 22.14 -12.60 0.08
N LYS A 248 21.78 -11.50 -0.60
CA LYS A 248 21.77 -10.14 -0.03
C LYS A 248 20.51 -9.91 0.81
N ARG A 249 19.36 -10.33 0.31
CA ARG A 249 18.06 -10.16 1.00
C ARG A 249 18.01 -10.84 2.37
N GLN A 250 18.64 -11.99 2.50
CA GLN A 250 18.76 -12.71 3.79
C GLN A 250 19.49 -11.90 4.87
N LYS A 251 20.26 -10.88 4.50
CA LYS A 251 21.05 -10.04 5.40
C LYS A 251 20.43 -8.66 5.61
N LEU A 252 19.39 -8.30 4.88
CA LEU A 252 18.72 -7.02 5.02
C LEU A 252 18.04 -6.93 6.39
N VAL A 253 18.33 -5.87 7.13
CA VAL A 253 17.70 -5.56 8.41
C VAL A 253 16.74 -4.40 8.23
N SER A 254 15.52 -4.59 8.70
CA SER A 254 14.49 -3.54 8.67
C SER A 254 14.45 -2.77 9.97
N TYR A 255 14.01 -1.52 9.89
CA TYR A 255 13.95 -0.60 11.02
C TYR A 255 12.58 0.05 11.12
N ALA A 256 12.15 0.30 12.34
CA ALA A 256 10.95 1.06 12.64
C ALA A 256 11.30 2.18 13.64
N GLY A 257 10.74 3.37 13.42
CA GLY A 257 11.00 4.53 14.26
C GLY A 257 10.97 5.82 13.45
N THR A 258 11.35 6.90 14.11
CA THR A 258 11.51 8.24 13.50
C THR A 258 12.60 8.99 14.26
N GLY A 259 13.32 9.90 13.60
CA GLY A 259 14.39 10.68 14.19
C GLY A 259 15.45 9.78 14.85
N ASN A 260 15.83 10.06 16.07
CA ASN A 260 16.85 9.30 16.80
C ASN A 260 16.37 7.98 17.44
N ASP A 261 15.10 7.59 17.26
CA ASP A 261 14.51 6.41 17.94
C ASP A 261 14.29 5.21 17.00
N TRP A 262 15.16 5.04 16.00
CA TRP A 262 15.13 3.89 15.10
C TRP A 262 15.51 2.60 15.85
N LYS A 263 14.66 1.58 15.70
CA LYS A 263 14.85 0.25 16.30
C LYS A 263 14.87 -0.80 15.23
N SER A 264 15.86 -1.69 15.30
CA SER A 264 15.85 -2.89 14.47
C SER A 264 14.63 -3.73 14.80
N VAL A 265 13.90 -4.13 13.75
CA VAL A 265 12.80 -5.11 13.83
C VAL A 265 13.23 -6.45 13.26
N GLY A 266 14.51 -6.59 12.95
CA GLY A 266 15.16 -7.80 12.48
C GLY A 266 15.09 -8.01 10.97
N PRO A 267 15.57 -9.14 10.47
CA PRO A 267 15.43 -9.53 9.08
C PRO A 267 13.97 -9.92 8.83
N GLN A 268 13.18 -8.98 8.32
CA GLN A 268 11.77 -9.22 8.02
C GLN A 268 11.62 -9.93 6.68
N LEU A 269 11.94 -11.22 6.65
CA LEU A 269 11.72 -12.06 5.48
C LEU A 269 10.25 -12.44 5.40
N ALA A 270 9.50 -11.69 4.61
CA ALA A 270 8.12 -12.00 4.27
C ALA A 270 8.05 -12.39 2.80
N TYR A 271 7.70 -13.64 2.53
CA TYR A 271 7.46 -14.12 1.17
C TYR A 271 6.05 -13.71 0.75
N ILE A 272 5.95 -12.70 -0.11
CA ILE A 272 4.69 -12.17 -0.64
C ILE A 272 4.18 -13.13 -1.71
N MET A 273 3.11 -13.89 -1.41
CA MET A 273 2.61 -14.94 -2.31
C MET A 273 1.91 -14.38 -3.56
N PRO A 274 1.06 -13.32 -3.50
CA PRO A 274 0.61 -12.61 -4.70
C PRO A 274 1.73 -11.68 -5.22
N TYR A 275 2.87 -12.26 -5.56
CA TYR A 275 4.15 -11.61 -5.80
C TYR A 275 4.16 -10.52 -6.89
N PRO A 276 3.33 -10.59 -7.97
CA PRO A 276 3.29 -9.49 -8.93
C PRO A 276 2.83 -8.17 -8.32
N ALA A 277 2.14 -8.23 -7.17
CA ALA A 277 1.67 -7.04 -6.48
C ALA A 277 2.72 -6.33 -5.62
N GLY A 278 3.89 -6.97 -5.33
CA GLY A 278 4.80 -6.29 -4.41
C GLY A 278 6.10 -6.99 -4.02
N ALA A 279 6.53 -8.06 -4.70
CA ALA A 279 7.68 -8.84 -4.24
C ALA A 279 9.02 -8.47 -4.90
N ALA A 280 9.06 -7.57 -5.89
CA ALA A 280 10.34 -7.19 -6.48
C ALA A 280 11.30 -6.67 -5.41
N THR A 281 12.55 -7.14 -5.51
CA THR A 281 13.64 -6.79 -4.61
C THR A 281 14.90 -6.63 -5.45
N GLY A 282 15.60 -5.52 -5.30
CA GLY A 282 16.78 -5.25 -6.12
C GLY A 282 17.55 -4.02 -5.66
N THR A 283 18.58 -3.70 -6.45
CA THR A 283 19.44 -2.53 -6.20
C THR A 283 18.86 -1.25 -6.77
N ILE A 284 19.35 -0.12 -6.29
CA ILE A 284 18.98 1.20 -6.84
C ILE A 284 19.41 1.33 -8.31
N SER A 285 20.53 0.74 -8.71
CA SER A 285 21.02 0.77 -10.09
C SER A 285 20.04 0.11 -11.06
N ASP A 286 19.50 -1.06 -10.69
CA ASP A 286 18.54 -1.76 -11.54
C ASP A 286 17.19 -1.02 -11.58
N MET A 287 16.73 -0.47 -10.45
CA MET A 287 15.51 0.34 -10.43
C MET A 287 15.66 1.62 -11.28
N ALA A 288 16.84 2.24 -11.26
CA ALA A 288 17.14 3.40 -12.10
C ALA A 288 17.11 3.06 -13.60
N LYS A 289 17.72 1.92 -14.01
CA LYS A 289 17.64 1.44 -15.40
C LYS A 289 16.19 1.20 -15.84
N TYR A 290 15.39 0.58 -14.97
CA TYR A 290 14.00 0.30 -15.23
C TYR A 290 13.21 1.60 -15.40
N ALA A 291 13.28 2.52 -14.44
CA ALA A 291 12.58 3.79 -14.49
C ALA A 291 13.05 4.69 -15.65
N GLN A 292 14.36 4.74 -15.93
CA GLN A 292 14.92 5.48 -17.05
C GLN A 292 14.38 4.99 -18.40
N SER A 293 14.11 3.68 -18.54
CA SER A 293 13.56 3.12 -19.78
C SER A 293 12.24 3.78 -20.21
N PHE A 294 11.47 4.31 -19.27
CA PHE A 294 10.20 4.98 -19.54
C PHE A 294 10.36 6.32 -20.26
N VAL A 295 11.47 7.01 -20.05
CA VAL A 295 11.72 8.33 -20.63
C VAL A 295 12.69 8.32 -21.80
N ARG A 296 13.39 7.19 -22.05
CA ARG A 296 14.30 7.04 -23.19
C ARG A 296 13.55 6.98 -24.51
N ASP A 297 14.12 7.58 -25.55
CA ASP A 297 13.55 7.52 -26.90
C ASP A 297 13.62 6.10 -27.50
N ASP A 298 14.63 5.30 -27.12
CA ASP A 298 14.87 3.92 -27.54
C ASP A 298 14.42 2.89 -26.48
N CYS A 299 13.25 3.09 -25.88
CA CYS A 299 12.74 2.20 -24.84
C CYS A 299 12.76 0.73 -25.28
N PRO A 300 13.59 -0.13 -24.66
CA PRO A 300 13.72 -1.53 -25.10
C PRO A 300 12.59 -2.43 -24.63
N LEU A 301 11.63 -1.90 -23.87
CA LEU A 301 10.50 -2.65 -23.33
C LEU A 301 9.36 -2.85 -24.33
N PHE A 302 9.28 -2.02 -25.37
CA PHE A 302 8.24 -2.04 -26.38
C PHE A 302 8.83 -2.02 -27.78
N GLU A 303 8.17 -2.68 -28.72
CA GLU A 303 8.57 -2.66 -30.13
C GLU A 303 8.21 -1.33 -30.79
N ASN A 304 7.10 -0.72 -30.32
CA ASN A 304 6.57 0.55 -30.85
C ASN A 304 6.57 1.63 -29.77
N LYS A 305 7.03 2.80 -30.15
CA LYS A 305 7.01 3.97 -29.26
C LYS A 305 5.58 4.35 -28.85
N GLU A 306 4.63 4.14 -29.75
CA GLU A 306 3.21 4.42 -29.54
C GLU A 306 2.64 3.64 -28.35
N THR A 307 3.10 2.41 -28.11
CA THR A 307 2.69 1.60 -26.95
C THR A 307 3.14 2.24 -25.65
N ARG A 308 4.40 2.68 -25.59
CA ARG A 308 4.93 3.41 -24.43
C ARG A 308 4.17 4.71 -24.21
N ASP A 309 4.00 5.49 -25.26
CA ASP A 309 3.34 6.79 -25.17
C ASP A 309 1.86 6.61 -24.73
N PHE A 310 1.19 5.55 -25.19
CA PHE A 310 -0.17 5.20 -24.75
C PHE A 310 -0.22 4.80 -23.26
N LEU A 311 0.75 4.04 -22.76
CA LEU A 311 0.84 3.68 -21.34
C LEU A 311 0.81 4.93 -20.42
N PHE A 312 1.36 6.04 -20.89
CA PHE A 312 1.44 7.30 -20.15
C PHE A 312 0.33 8.30 -20.49
N THR A 313 -0.73 7.86 -21.19
CA THR A 313 -1.97 8.65 -21.31
C THR A 313 -2.92 8.35 -20.17
N PRO A 314 -3.79 9.30 -19.79
CA PRO A 314 -4.82 9.03 -18.79
C PRO A 314 -5.73 7.86 -19.19
N SER A 315 -5.83 6.84 -18.34
CA SER A 315 -6.80 5.74 -18.45
C SER A 315 -8.03 6.00 -17.57
N SER A 316 -7.95 6.96 -16.67
CA SER A 316 -9.06 7.47 -15.87
C SER A 316 -8.83 8.94 -15.52
N THR A 317 -9.91 9.71 -15.51
CA THR A 317 -9.90 11.15 -15.24
C THR A 317 -10.68 11.51 -13.98
N LEU A 318 -10.50 12.73 -13.50
CA LEU A 318 -11.24 13.27 -12.37
C LEU A 318 -12.65 13.68 -12.82
N GLY A 319 -13.59 12.73 -12.78
CA GLY A 319 -14.94 12.93 -13.33
C GLY A 319 -14.89 13.23 -14.83
N ASP A 320 -15.68 14.21 -15.26
CA ASP A 320 -15.78 14.65 -16.66
C ASP A 320 -14.69 15.67 -17.06
N THR A 321 -13.59 15.77 -16.31
CA THR A 321 -12.47 16.68 -16.61
C THR A 321 -11.39 16.01 -17.44
N ASP A 322 -10.47 16.80 -18.02
CA ASP A 322 -9.26 16.28 -18.69
C ASP A 322 -8.12 15.95 -17.71
N ILE A 323 -8.36 16.05 -16.39
CA ILE A 323 -7.33 15.81 -15.38
C ILE A 323 -7.19 14.32 -15.16
N GLY A 324 -6.06 13.75 -15.57
CA GLY A 324 -5.75 12.34 -15.38
C GLY A 324 -5.54 11.99 -13.90
N VAL A 325 -6.19 10.91 -13.46
CA VAL A 325 -6.02 10.34 -12.11
C VAL A 325 -5.18 9.08 -12.19
N SER A 326 -5.46 8.21 -13.15
CA SER A 326 -4.69 6.99 -13.41
C SER A 326 -4.17 7.00 -14.84
N TYR A 327 -2.97 6.52 -15.01
CA TYR A 327 -2.25 6.38 -16.27
C TYR A 327 -1.86 4.91 -16.44
N HIS A 328 -2.87 4.06 -16.72
CA HIS A 328 -2.72 2.60 -16.85
C HIS A 328 -1.98 1.96 -15.65
N GLY A 329 -2.35 2.40 -14.42
CA GLY A 329 -1.79 1.88 -13.18
C GLY A 329 -0.63 2.67 -12.60
N LEU A 330 -0.23 3.77 -13.24
CA LEU A 330 0.57 4.83 -12.62
C LEU A 330 -0.36 5.94 -12.10
N TRP A 331 0.13 6.72 -11.17
CA TRP A 331 -0.55 7.89 -10.62
C TRP A 331 0.13 9.15 -11.11
N SER A 332 -0.56 10.29 -11.01
CA SER A 332 0.07 11.58 -11.27
C SER A 332 0.02 12.48 -10.05
N ASN A 333 1.05 13.31 -9.91
CA ASN A 333 1.14 14.37 -8.92
C ASN A 333 1.79 15.61 -9.53
N PHE A 334 1.70 16.74 -8.85
CA PHE A 334 2.31 17.98 -9.26
C PHE A 334 3.40 18.39 -8.28
N TYR A 335 4.53 18.84 -8.83
CA TYR A 335 5.60 19.52 -8.13
C TYR A 335 5.79 20.88 -8.83
N GLY A 336 5.40 21.98 -8.16
CA GLY A 336 5.22 23.25 -8.85
C GLY A 336 4.24 23.11 -10.02
N ASP A 337 4.68 23.46 -11.23
CA ASP A 337 3.91 23.33 -12.47
C ASP A 337 4.20 22.00 -13.22
N THR A 338 5.12 21.18 -12.71
CA THR A 338 5.52 19.92 -13.35
C THR A 338 4.59 18.78 -12.94
N GLN A 339 3.96 18.15 -13.93
CA GLN A 339 3.22 16.91 -13.71
C GLN A 339 4.18 15.73 -13.75
N VAL A 340 4.17 14.93 -12.69
CA VAL A 340 5.02 13.75 -12.52
C VAL A 340 4.15 12.52 -12.48
N LEU A 341 4.49 11.51 -13.28
CA LEU A 341 3.92 10.17 -13.13
C LEU A 341 4.74 9.39 -12.10
N TYR A 342 4.05 8.62 -11.24
CA TYR A 342 4.72 7.92 -10.16
C TYR A 342 4.02 6.63 -9.76
N HIS A 343 4.75 5.78 -9.06
CA HIS A 343 4.22 4.72 -8.22
C HIS A 343 5.09 4.56 -6.98
N ASP A 344 4.45 4.61 -5.82
CA ASP A 344 5.09 4.35 -4.54
C ASP A 344 4.99 2.87 -4.15
N GLY A 345 5.81 2.45 -3.21
CA GLY A 345 5.82 1.10 -2.70
C GLY A 345 6.13 1.04 -1.22
N ALA A 346 5.46 0.15 -0.52
CA ALA A 346 5.75 -0.14 0.87
C ALA A 346 5.62 -1.63 1.16
N THR A 347 6.53 -2.12 1.99
CA THR A 347 6.51 -3.44 2.62
C THR A 347 6.77 -3.28 4.11
N ASN A 348 6.82 -4.38 4.84
CA ASN A 348 7.26 -4.33 6.24
C ASN A 348 8.77 -4.04 6.37
N ALA A 349 9.54 -4.18 5.30
CA ALA A 349 10.99 -4.00 5.28
C ALA A 349 11.43 -2.61 4.80
N GLY A 350 10.61 -1.91 4.03
CA GLY A 350 10.99 -0.62 3.49
C GLY A 350 9.96 0.03 2.60
N THR A 351 10.36 1.17 2.05
CA THR A 351 9.58 1.95 1.09
C THR A 351 10.37 2.22 -0.17
N ALA A 352 9.66 2.47 -1.26
CA ALA A 352 10.23 2.78 -2.56
C ALA A 352 9.38 3.83 -3.28
N ASP A 353 10.03 4.69 -4.07
CA ASP A 353 9.38 5.62 -4.97
C ASP A 353 10.03 5.59 -6.35
N LEU A 354 9.18 5.64 -7.37
CA LEU A 354 9.55 5.76 -8.76
C LEU A 354 8.74 6.90 -9.36
N LEU A 355 9.42 7.97 -9.80
CA LEU A 355 8.80 9.17 -10.33
C LEU A 355 9.51 9.61 -11.61
N PHE A 356 8.77 10.14 -12.57
CA PHE A 356 9.35 10.73 -13.79
C PHE A 356 8.39 11.72 -14.44
N ASP A 357 8.97 12.70 -15.10
CA ASP A 357 8.27 13.65 -15.95
C ASP A 357 8.48 13.26 -17.42
N THR A 358 7.39 13.06 -18.14
CA THR A 358 7.43 12.65 -19.55
C THR A 358 7.83 13.79 -20.50
N GLU A 359 7.70 15.04 -20.09
CA GLU A 359 8.05 16.21 -20.92
C GLU A 359 9.55 16.46 -20.91
N THR A 360 10.14 16.63 -19.74
CA THR A 360 11.59 16.88 -19.61
C THR A 360 12.40 15.59 -19.73
N GLY A 361 11.78 14.44 -19.44
CA GLY A 361 12.45 13.14 -19.37
C GLY A 361 13.35 13.00 -18.15
N VAL A 362 13.14 13.80 -17.11
CA VAL A 362 13.83 13.68 -15.82
C VAL A 362 13.04 12.79 -14.90
N GLY A 363 13.72 11.95 -14.13
CA GLY A 363 13.10 11.11 -13.13
C GLY A 363 14.01 10.85 -11.93
N ALA A 364 13.39 10.33 -10.89
CA ALA A 364 14.06 9.92 -9.65
C ALA A 364 13.51 8.59 -9.16
N VAL A 365 14.35 7.81 -8.52
CA VAL A 365 13.98 6.61 -7.78
C VAL A 365 14.61 6.67 -6.40
N VAL A 366 13.86 6.22 -5.40
CA VAL A 366 14.32 6.15 -4.01
C VAL A 366 13.94 4.78 -3.45
N LEU A 367 14.89 4.13 -2.80
CA LEU A 367 14.70 2.88 -2.06
C LEU A 367 15.15 3.10 -0.62
N MET A 368 14.37 2.65 0.34
CA MET A 368 14.65 2.91 1.75
C MET A 368 14.32 1.69 2.62
N SER A 369 15.15 1.45 3.64
CA SER A 369 14.82 0.52 4.73
C SER A 369 13.95 1.22 5.78
N GLY A 370 12.75 0.68 6.04
CA GLY A 370 11.76 1.30 6.90
C GLY A 370 10.94 2.38 6.17
N MET A 371 10.39 3.31 6.92
CA MET A 371 9.60 4.46 6.44
C MET A 371 10.21 5.74 6.97
N GLY A 372 10.43 6.74 6.11
CA GLY A 372 11.04 8.01 6.52
C GLY A 372 11.04 9.06 5.42
N LEU A 373 11.71 10.18 5.65
CA LEU A 373 11.67 11.36 4.79
C LEU A 373 12.32 11.21 3.39
N PRO A 374 13.32 10.34 3.15
CA PRO A 374 13.97 10.27 1.83
C PRO A 374 13.00 10.14 0.66
N THR A 375 11.95 9.35 0.79
CA THR A 375 10.95 9.14 -0.28
C THR A 375 10.11 10.38 -0.58
N SER A 376 9.97 11.31 0.35
CA SER A 376 9.28 12.58 0.13
C SER A 376 10.20 13.75 -0.23
N GLU A 377 11.42 13.78 0.31
CA GLU A 377 12.31 14.94 0.19
C GLU A 377 13.21 14.88 -1.05
N ILE A 378 13.70 13.69 -1.42
CA ILE A 378 14.52 13.55 -2.62
C ILE A 378 13.75 13.95 -3.89
N PRO A 379 12.47 13.56 -4.09
CA PRO A 379 11.66 14.11 -5.18
C PRO A 379 11.55 15.63 -5.19
N LYS A 380 11.45 16.29 -4.03
CA LYS A 380 11.40 17.76 -3.97
C LYS A 380 12.70 18.42 -4.44
N ILE A 381 13.84 17.82 -4.15
CA ILE A 381 15.14 18.29 -4.66
C ILE A 381 15.13 18.30 -6.20
N VAL A 382 14.54 17.27 -6.82
CA VAL A 382 14.55 17.08 -8.28
C VAL A 382 13.44 17.88 -8.97
N PHE A 383 12.23 17.86 -8.43
CA PHE A 383 11.04 18.40 -9.09
C PHE A 383 10.55 19.73 -8.50
N GLY A 384 11.03 20.11 -7.31
CA GLY A 384 10.56 21.26 -6.55
C GLY A 384 9.53 20.88 -5.49
N ASP A 385 9.04 21.88 -4.77
CA ASP A 385 8.02 21.67 -3.76
C ASP A 385 6.65 21.33 -4.38
N MET A 386 5.87 20.55 -3.68
CA MET A 386 4.47 20.34 -4.05
C MET A 386 3.71 21.67 -3.87
N PRO A 387 2.77 21.99 -4.77
CA PRO A 387 2.09 23.27 -4.72
C PRO A 387 1.14 23.37 -3.52
N ASP A 388 1.17 24.48 -2.82
CA ASP A 388 0.21 24.82 -1.75
C ASP A 388 -1.21 25.07 -2.29
N THR A 389 -1.32 25.26 -3.61
CA THR A 389 -2.57 25.57 -4.31
C THR A 389 -2.72 24.64 -5.52
N TYR A 390 -3.98 24.37 -5.87
CA TYR A 390 -4.30 23.58 -7.05
C TYR A 390 -3.80 24.25 -8.35
N PRO A 391 -3.51 23.46 -9.41
CA PRO A 391 -3.02 23.98 -10.69
C PRO A 391 -3.92 25.06 -11.28
N ALA A 392 -3.30 26.11 -11.83
CA ALA A 392 -4.02 27.31 -12.33
C ALA A 392 -4.91 27.06 -13.56
N ASN A 393 -4.73 25.92 -14.24
CA ASN A 393 -5.51 25.52 -15.42
C ASN A 393 -6.91 24.97 -15.09
N ILE A 394 -7.27 24.85 -13.79
CA ILE A 394 -8.62 24.44 -13.39
C ILE A 394 -9.54 25.65 -13.47
N GLU A 395 -10.49 25.61 -14.40
CA GLU A 395 -11.53 26.63 -14.48
C GLU A 395 -12.39 26.62 -13.22
N LYS A 396 -12.37 27.72 -12.47
CA LYS A 396 -13.27 27.92 -11.34
C LYS A 396 -14.68 28.11 -11.87
N THR A 397 -15.59 27.24 -11.46
CA THR A 397 -17.02 27.48 -11.62
C THR A 397 -17.58 28.06 -10.31
N ASP A 398 -18.45 29.07 -10.43
CA ASP A 398 -19.16 29.64 -9.25
C ASP A 398 -20.22 28.66 -8.66
N SER A 399 -20.29 27.43 -9.16
CA SER A 399 -21.21 26.42 -8.64
C SER A 399 -20.68 25.90 -7.29
N ALA A 400 -21.44 26.15 -6.24
CA ALA A 400 -21.16 25.49 -4.96
C ALA A 400 -21.29 23.98 -5.15
N GLY A 401 -20.24 23.24 -4.77
CA GLY A 401 -20.27 21.77 -4.73
C GLY A 401 -21.32 21.26 -3.73
N SER A 402 -21.63 19.99 -3.84
CA SER A 402 -22.52 19.31 -2.91
C SER A 402 -21.90 19.28 -1.51
N ASP A 403 -22.72 19.37 -0.45
CA ASP A 403 -22.23 19.17 0.91
C ASP A 403 -21.68 17.74 1.07
N ILE A 404 -20.40 17.64 1.41
CA ILE A 404 -19.69 16.37 1.61
C ILE A 404 -19.55 15.98 3.09
N SER A 405 -20.20 16.73 4.01
CA SER A 405 -20.17 16.39 5.43
C SER A 405 -20.71 14.99 5.69
N GLY A 406 -20.09 14.25 6.62
CA GLY A 406 -20.57 12.94 7.00
C GLY A 406 -19.50 11.99 7.51
N LEU A 407 -19.88 10.74 7.72
CA LEU A 407 -18.98 9.66 8.10
C LEU A 407 -18.68 8.79 6.89
N TYR A 408 -17.42 8.65 6.57
CA TYR A 408 -16.92 7.87 5.45
C TYR A 408 -16.12 6.68 5.91
N ILE A 409 -15.99 5.70 5.03
CA ILE A 409 -15.13 4.53 5.20
C ILE A 409 -14.39 4.26 3.90
N GLY A 410 -13.12 3.89 4.00
CA GLY A 410 -12.33 3.54 2.83
C GLY A 410 -12.94 2.37 2.04
N THR A 411 -12.95 2.47 0.72
CA THR A 411 -13.37 1.38 -0.18
C THR A 411 -12.46 0.18 -0.02
N ARG A 412 -11.14 0.42 0.11
CA ARG A 412 -10.14 -0.59 0.47
C ARG A 412 -10.24 -0.92 1.97
N SER A 413 -11.24 -1.70 2.34
CA SER A 413 -11.44 -2.16 3.71
C SER A 413 -12.02 -3.56 3.74
N MET A 414 -11.86 -4.25 4.86
CA MET A 414 -12.42 -5.59 5.06
C MET A 414 -13.93 -5.49 5.29
N ARG A 415 -14.71 -5.79 4.26
CA ARG A 415 -16.19 -5.66 4.30
C ARG A 415 -16.89 -6.94 4.65
N HIS A 416 -16.20 -8.08 4.56
CA HIS A 416 -16.72 -9.41 4.83
C HIS A 416 -15.79 -10.22 5.71
N GLY A 417 -16.34 -11.29 6.31
CA GLY A 417 -15.61 -12.20 7.16
C GLY A 417 -15.33 -11.68 8.57
N PRO A 418 -14.58 -12.44 9.35
CA PRO A 418 -14.41 -12.20 10.79
C PRO A 418 -13.63 -10.93 11.12
N LEU A 419 -12.92 -10.33 10.16
CA LEU A 419 -12.22 -9.05 10.31
C LEU A 419 -13.05 -7.83 9.90
N LYS A 420 -14.33 -8.01 9.51
CA LYS A 420 -15.22 -6.90 9.14
C LYS A 420 -15.28 -5.80 10.20
N PHE A 421 -15.13 -6.13 11.49
CA PHE A 421 -15.11 -5.15 12.55
C PHE A 421 -13.94 -4.16 12.47
N VAL A 422 -12.83 -4.51 11.78
CA VAL A 422 -11.66 -3.62 11.58
C VAL A 422 -12.07 -2.42 10.73
N SER A 423 -12.95 -2.62 9.75
CA SER A 423 -13.44 -1.54 8.89
C SER A 423 -14.11 -0.41 9.68
N VAL A 424 -14.77 -0.73 10.78
CA VAL A 424 -15.44 0.24 11.64
C VAL A 424 -14.44 1.18 12.35
N LEU A 425 -13.19 0.73 12.54
CA LEU A 425 -12.13 1.54 13.16
C LEU A 425 -11.54 2.57 12.19
N GLY A 426 -11.75 2.38 10.88
CA GLY A 426 -11.30 3.28 9.81
C GLY A 426 -12.33 4.35 9.41
N LEU A 427 -13.28 4.68 10.29
CA LEU A 427 -14.25 5.74 10.03
C LEU A 427 -13.59 7.13 10.01
N LEU A 428 -13.87 7.89 8.94
CA LEU A 428 -13.38 9.24 8.72
C LEU A 428 -14.54 10.22 8.84
N PRO A 429 -14.60 11.05 9.88
CA PRO A 429 -15.56 12.13 9.96
C PRO A 429 -15.10 13.31 9.10
N VAL A 430 -15.90 13.69 8.10
CA VAL A 430 -15.75 14.92 7.33
C VAL A 430 -16.69 15.96 7.89
N VAL A 431 -16.14 17.07 8.39
CA VAL A 431 -16.91 18.12 9.07
C VAL A 431 -16.80 19.42 8.28
N SER A 432 -17.92 20.05 7.97
CA SER A 432 -17.91 21.36 7.30
C SER A 432 -17.38 22.45 8.23
N SER A 433 -16.46 23.27 7.71
CA SER A 433 -15.94 24.48 8.35
C SER A 433 -16.61 25.75 7.79
N GLY A 434 -17.51 25.61 6.81
CA GLY A 434 -18.18 26.70 6.09
C GLY A 434 -17.50 27.03 4.76
N ASP A 435 -18.20 27.77 3.90
CA ASP A 435 -17.70 28.31 2.62
C ASP A 435 -17.04 27.28 1.69
N GLY A 436 -17.55 26.02 1.69
CA GLY A 436 -16.99 24.93 0.86
C GLY A 436 -15.69 24.35 1.40
N GLU A 437 -15.35 24.63 2.65
CA GLU A 437 -14.22 24.06 3.36
C GLU A 437 -14.67 22.97 4.33
N TYR A 438 -13.86 21.92 4.45
CA TYR A 438 -14.12 20.76 5.30
C TYR A 438 -12.84 20.31 5.98
N ASP A 439 -12.99 19.60 7.08
CA ASP A 439 -11.91 19.07 7.89
C ASP A 439 -12.11 17.58 8.16
N ILE A 440 -11.02 16.81 8.10
CA ILE A 440 -10.99 15.41 8.53
C ILE A 440 -10.12 15.30 9.77
N ALA A 441 -10.77 15.22 10.93
CA ALA A 441 -10.14 14.96 12.23
C ALA A 441 -9.00 15.93 12.61
N GLY A 442 -8.96 17.16 12.05
CA GLY A 442 -7.90 18.14 12.27
C GLY A 442 -6.58 17.83 11.55
N ILE A 443 -6.57 16.83 10.65
CA ILE A 443 -5.36 16.35 9.96
C ILE A 443 -5.36 16.74 8.49
N VAL A 444 -6.49 16.55 7.80
CA VAL A 444 -6.65 16.85 6.38
C VAL A 444 -7.69 17.94 6.19
N GLN A 445 -7.31 18.98 5.46
CA GLN A 445 -8.25 20.02 5.04
C GLN A 445 -8.69 19.77 3.60
N ILE A 446 -9.97 19.99 3.33
CA ILE A 446 -10.57 19.82 2.01
C ILE A 446 -11.21 21.13 1.62
N LYS A 447 -10.98 21.56 0.40
CA LYS A 447 -11.60 22.75 -0.18
C LYS A 447 -12.28 22.40 -1.49
N SER A 448 -13.56 22.78 -1.63
CA SER A 448 -14.22 22.73 -2.94
C SER A 448 -13.61 23.81 -3.84
N ILE A 449 -13.13 23.40 -5.02
CA ILE A 449 -12.49 24.31 -5.98
C ILE A 449 -13.50 24.73 -7.04
N SER A 450 -14.19 23.74 -7.61
CA SER A 450 -15.12 23.93 -8.73
C SER A 450 -16.18 22.83 -8.69
N GLY A 451 -17.40 23.13 -8.28
CA GLY A 451 -18.43 22.12 -8.14
C GLY A 451 -18.01 21.02 -7.17
N ASP A 452 -17.99 19.79 -7.67
CA ASP A 452 -17.63 18.61 -6.89
C ASP A 452 -16.12 18.27 -6.94
N ILE A 453 -15.28 19.11 -7.59
CA ILE A 453 -13.81 18.99 -7.57
C ILE A 453 -13.27 19.56 -6.27
N LEU A 454 -12.40 18.79 -5.63
CA LEU A 454 -11.90 19.03 -4.29
C LEU A 454 -10.37 19.13 -4.29
N TRP A 455 -9.86 19.99 -3.42
CA TRP A 455 -8.44 20.08 -3.09
C TRP A 455 -8.21 19.64 -1.65
N PHE A 456 -7.36 18.65 -1.48
CA PHE A 456 -7.00 18.10 -0.18
C PHE A 456 -5.60 18.56 0.17
N THR A 457 -5.42 19.04 1.40
CA THR A 457 -4.11 19.43 1.92
C THR A 457 -3.83 18.72 3.24
N GLN A 458 -2.65 18.14 3.33
CA GLN A 458 -2.13 17.54 4.55
C GLN A 458 -0.63 17.82 4.62
N ASP A 459 -0.16 18.50 5.67
CA ASP A 459 1.25 18.79 5.93
C ASP A 459 2.02 19.40 4.73
N GLY A 460 1.34 20.30 3.97
CA GLY A 460 1.90 20.92 2.76
C GLY A 460 1.82 20.06 1.49
N LEU A 461 1.23 18.87 1.57
CA LEU A 461 0.95 18.04 0.40
C LEU A 461 -0.45 18.35 -0.13
N GLY A 462 -0.54 18.68 -1.42
CA GLY A 462 -1.81 18.95 -2.09
C GLY A 462 -2.19 17.82 -3.04
N LEU A 463 -3.42 17.32 -2.92
CA LEU A 463 -3.97 16.29 -3.81
C LEU A 463 -5.33 16.73 -4.33
N MET A 464 -5.58 16.40 -5.60
CA MET A 464 -6.89 16.60 -6.19
C MET A 464 -7.81 15.42 -5.94
N GLY A 465 -9.09 15.69 -5.79
CA GLY A 465 -10.11 14.68 -5.65
C GLY A 465 -11.45 15.14 -6.19
N ILE A 466 -12.43 14.25 -6.14
CA ILE A 466 -13.79 14.51 -6.58
C ILE A 466 -14.81 13.88 -5.64
N SER A 467 -15.97 14.54 -5.50
CA SER A 467 -17.16 13.98 -4.87
C SER A 467 -18.20 13.63 -5.92
N TYR A 468 -18.79 12.45 -5.83
CA TYR A 468 -19.92 12.03 -6.69
C TYR A 468 -20.88 11.11 -5.93
N GLN A 469 -21.98 10.74 -6.56
CA GLN A 469 -22.94 9.79 -6.01
C GLN A 469 -23.08 8.58 -6.94
N LEU A 470 -23.13 7.39 -6.34
CA LEU A 470 -23.51 6.16 -7.04
C LEU A 470 -25.02 6.14 -7.33
N GLU A 471 -25.46 5.22 -8.17
CA GLU A 471 -26.87 5.07 -8.54
C GLU A 471 -27.81 4.87 -7.35
N ASP A 472 -27.33 4.24 -6.28
CA ASP A 472 -28.08 4.01 -5.04
C ASP A 472 -28.10 5.23 -4.09
N GLY A 473 -27.48 6.33 -4.50
CA GLY A 473 -27.35 7.56 -3.72
C GLY A 473 -26.18 7.59 -2.73
N THR A 474 -25.35 6.54 -2.70
CA THR A 474 -24.13 6.50 -1.86
C THR A 474 -23.17 7.58 -2.33
N ARG A 475 -22.75 8.47 -1.42
CA ARG A 475 -21.77 9.50 -1.72
C ARG A 475 -20.35 8.92 -1.67
N VAL A 476 -19.56 9.29 -2.64
CA VAL A 476 -18.15 8.91 -2.79
C VAL A 476 -17.28 10.16 -2.70
N LEU A 477 -16.17 10.06 -1.98
CA LEU A 477 -15.03 10.96 -2.07
C LEU A 477 -13.87 10.18 -2.68
N SER A 478 -13.39 10.58 -3.83
CA SER A 478 -12.28 9.92 -4.51
C SER A 478 -11.03 10.81 -4.48
N LEU A 479 -9.92 10.23 -4.02
CA LEU A 479 -8.62 10.87 -3.84
C LEU A 479 -7.54 10.17 -4.67
N GLY A 480 -7.78 10.00 -5.97
CA GLY A 480 -6.88 9.21 -6.80
C GLY A 480 -7.07 7.70 -6.55
N PRO A 481 -6.02 6.95 -6.15
CA PRO A 481 -6.09 5.48 -6.04
C PRO A 481 -6.99 4.96 -4.91
N GLN A 482 -7.52 5.84 -4.08
CA GLN A 482 -8.35 5.51 -2.94
C GLN A 482 -9.64 6.33 -2.93
N SER A 483 -10.77 5.64 -2.77
CA SER A 483 -12.05 6.29 -2.52
C SER A 483 -12.57 6.00 -1.11
N TYR A 484 -13.46 6.86 -0.65
CA TYR A 484 -14.18 6.75 0.61
C TYR A 484 -15.67 6.89 0.33
N VAL A 485 -16.49 6.07 0.99
CA VAL A 485 -17.93 6.03 0.77
C VAL A 485 -18.70 6.30 2.05
N GLN A 486 -19.82 7.03 1.95
CA GLN A 486 -20.79 7.17 3.03
C GLN A 486 -21.64 5.89 3.09
N GLU A 487 -21.49 5.08 4.12
CA GLU A 487 -22.24 3.86 4.30
C GLU A 487 -22.96 3.86 5.67
N PRO A 488 -24.27 4.13 5.71
CA PRO A 488 -25.00 4.20 6.98
C PRO A 488 -24.93 2.91 7.82
N ALA A 489 -24.80 1.74 7.19
CA ALA A 489 -24.67 0.47 7.87
C ALA A 489 -23.44 0.40 8.80
N VAL A 490 -22.39 1.16 8.50
CA VAL A 490 -21.16 1.20 9.31
C VAL A 490 -21.43 1.84 10.67
N ILE A 491 -22.30 2.83 10.75
CA ILE A 491 -22.72 3.45 12.03
C ILE A 491 -23.40 2.42 12.92
N VAL A 492 -24.27 1.58 12.32
CA VAL A 492 -24.94 0.49 13.03
C VAL A 492 -23.89 -0.53 13.53
N ASN A 493 -22.92 -0.89 12.70
CA ASN A 493 -21.84 -1.81 13.07
C ASN A 493 -20.99 -1.23 14.22
N LEU A 494 -20.66 0.06 14.18
CA LEU A 494 -19.97 0.76 15.28
C LEU A 494 -20.77 0.69 16.57
N ALA A 495 -22.06 1.03 16.52
CA ALA A 495 -22.93 0.96 17.69
C ALA A 495 -22.98 -0.47 18.26
N LEU A 496 -23.09 -1.49 17.41
CA LEU A 496 -23.10 -2.88 17.82
C LEU A 496 -21.77 -3.30 18.47
N LEU A 497 -20.64 -2.87 17.92
CA LEU A 497 -19.32 -3.14 18.50
C LEU A 497 -19.20 -2.50 19.89
N VAL A 498 -19.61 -1.25 20.04
CA VAL A 498 -19.63 -0.54 21.33
C VAL A 498 -20.52 -1.26 22.33
N PHE A 499 -21.76 -1.62 21.97
CA PHE A 499 -22.66 -2.37 22.85
C PHE A 499 -22.09 -3.74 23.20
N TYR A 500 -21.44 -4.43 22.28
CA TYR A 500 -20.77 -5.71 22.52
C TYR A 500 -19.66 -5.58 23.57
N ILE A 501 -18.82 -4.55 23.46
CA ILE A 501 -17.77 -4.26 24.45
C ILE A 501 -18.39 -3.92 25.81
N VAL A 502 -19.39 -3.05 25.86
CA VAL A 502 -20.10 -2.68 27.10
C VAL A 502 -20.71 -3.91 27.79
N CYS A 503 -21.39 -4.79 27.03
CA CYS A 503 -21.96 -6.01 27.57
C CYS A 503 -20.87 -6.97 28.11
N THR A 504 -19.70 -6.98 27.51
CA THR A 504 -18.55 -7.78 27.97
C THR A 504 -17.97 -7.21 29.27
N VAL A 505 -17.80 -5.89 29.36
CA VAL A 505 -17.33 -5.20 30.58
C VAL A 505 -18.29 -5.47 31.75
N ILE A 506 -19.60 -5.37 31.53
CA ILE A 506 -20.62 -5.72 32.53
C ILE A 506 -20.47 -7.19 32.95
N GLY A 507 -20.20 -8.09 31.99
CA GLY A 507 -19.93 -9.50 32.27
C GLY A 507 -18.73 -9.70 33.18
N VAL A 508 -17.60 -9.04 32.90
CA VAL A 508 -16.37 -9.09 33.70
C VAL A 508 -16.63 -8.56 35.12
N ILE A 509 -17.25 -7.40 35.26
CA ILE A 509 -17.61 -6.84 36.56
C ILE A 509 -18.47 -7.83 37.37
N SER A 510 -19.46 -8.44 36.72
CA SER A 510 -20.33 -9.41 37.35
C SER A 510 -19.57 -10.67 37.84
N LEU A 511 -18.57 -11.14 37.08
CA LEU A 511 -17.68 -12.23 37.48
C LEU A 511 -16.81 -11.84 38.68
N VAL A 512 -16.22 -10.67 38.67
CA VAL A 512 -15.41 -10.15 39.78
C VAL A 512 -16.24 -10.05 41.05
N VAL A 513 -17.43 -9.45 40.96
CA VAL A 513 -18.36 -9.38 42.11
C VAL A 513 -18.72 -10.78 42.62
N LYS A 514 -18.98 -11.74 41.72
CA LYS A 514 -19.24 -13.14 42.09
C LYS A 514 -18.05 -13.76 42.82
N LEU A 515 -16.82 -13.55 42.34
CA LEU A 515 -15.61 -14.05 42.96
C LEU A 515 -15.42 -13.48 44.37
N ILE A 516 -15.60 -12.17 44.53
CA ILE A 516 -15.54 -11.50 45.84
C ILE A 516 -16.55 -12.11 46.82
N LEU A 517 -17.81 -12.32 46.35
CA LEU A 517 -18.85 -12.94 47.17
C LEU A 517 -18.55 -14.41 47.51
N LEU A 518 -17.89 -15.17 46.65
CA LEU A 518 -17.42 -16.51 46.90
C LEU A 518 -16.33 -16.52 47.99
N ILE A 519 -15.33 -15.67 47.83
CA ILE A 519 -14.22 -15.52 48.81
C ILE A 519 -14.78 -15.10 50.18
N ALA A 520 -15.71 -14.15 50.21
CA ALA A 520 -16.38 -13.71 51.42
C ALA A 520 -17.38 -14.70 51.98
N ARG A 521 -17.58 -15.89 51.36
CA ARG A 521 -18.59 -16.90 51.70
C ARG A 521 -20.03 -16.38 51.74
N LYS A 522 -20.32 -15.29 51.00
CA LYS A 522 -21.63 -14.62 50.91
C LYS A 522 -22.39 -14.97 49.62
N TYR A 523 -21.77 -15.70 48.70
CA TYR A 523 -22.43 -16.08 47.45
C TYR A 523 -23.52 -17.13 47.69
N LYS A 524 -24.73 -16.84 47.19
CA LYS A 524 -25.86 -17.76 47.16
C LYS A 524 -26.17 -18.14 45.70
N SER A 525 -26.05 -19.44 45.38
CA SER A 525 -26.43 -19.96 44.07
C SER A 525 -27.92 -19.73 43.80
N TYR A 526 -28.29 -19.62 42.54
CA TYR A 526 -29.65 -19.43 42.08
C TYR A 526 -29.85 -20.15 40.74
N THR A 527 -31.11 -20.32 40.32
CA THR A 527 -31.48 -20.99 39.08
C THR A 527 -30.77 -20.36 37.90
N GLY A 528 -30.09 -21.17 37.07
CA GLY A 528 -29.35 -20.70 35.89
C GLY A 528 -28.03 -19.99 36.18
N SER A 529 -27.63 -19.75 37.46
CA SER A 529 -26.40 -18.99 37.78
C SER A 529 -25.11 -19.56 37.19
N LYS A 530 -25.05 -20.89 36.99
CA LYS A 530 -23.92 -21.56 36.35
C LYS A 530 -23.82 -21.14 34.85
N PHE A 531 -24.94 -21.19 34.14
CA PHE A 531 -25.01 -20.85 32.73
C PHE A 531 -24.73 -19.34 32.47
N ILE A 532 -25.24 -18.47 33.35
CA ILE A 532 -24.91 -17.04 33.32
C ILE A 532 -23.41 -16.85 33.49
N THR A 533 -22.76 -17.58 34.39
CA THR A 533 -21.31 -17.51 34.58
C THR A 533 -20.55 -18.02 33.36
N ILE A 534 -20.98 -19.12 32.76
CA ILE A 534 -20.38 -19.66 31.54
C ILE A 534 -20.49 -18.61 30.39
N ALA A 535 -21.64 -17.97 30.23
CA ALA A 535 -21.81 -16.93 29.22
C ALA A 535 -20.94 -15.69 29.47
N GLN A 536 -20.70 -15.30 30.72
CA GLN A 536 -19.77 -14.23 31.06
C GLN A 536 -18.33 -14.59 30.74
N ILE A 537 -17.92 -15.86 31.00
CA ILE A 537 -16.61 -16.37 30.60
C ILE A 537 -16.50 -16.40 29.06
N ALA A 538 -17.55 -16.85 28.37
CA ALA A 538 -17.58 -16.89 26.91
C ALA A 538 -17.40 -15.49 26.29
N LYS A 539 -17.92 -14.40 26.93
CA LYS A 539 -17.66 -13.02 26.47
C LYS A 539 -16.17 -12.65 26.56
N ILE A 540 -15.50 -13.04 27.63
CA ILE A 540 -14.06 -12.81 27.78
C ILE A 540 -13.29 -13.59 26.71
N VAL A 541 -13.64 -14.84 26.48
CA VAL A 541 -13.01 -15.68 25.44
C VAL A 541 -13.23 -15.06 24.06
N SER A 542 -14.44 -14.60 23.77
CA SER A 542 -14.76 -13.95 22.49
C SER A 542 -13.95 -12.68 22.25
N ILE A 543 -13.83 -11.80 23.24
CA ILE A 543 -12.97 -10.60 23.14
C ILE A 543 -11.50 -11.00 23.02
N ALA A 544 -11.04 -12.03 23.72
CA ALA A 544 -9.67 -12.50 23.60
C ALA A 544 -9.35 -12.99 22.17
N VAL A 545 -10.30 -13.62 21.48
CA VAL A 545 -10.15 -13.99 20.07
C VAL A 545 -10.05 -12.73 19.19
N ILE A 546 -10.89 -11.73 19.41
CA ILE A 546 -10.84 -10.47 18.67
C ILE A 546 -9.50 -9.76 18.88
N VAL A 547 -9.03 -9.67 20.13
CA VAL A 547 -7.73 -9.06 20.45
C VAL A 547 -6.59 -9.86 19.83
N PHE A 548 -6.66 -11.19 19.85
CA PHE A 548 -5.70 -12.05 19.16
C PHE A 548 -5.69 -11.75 17.65
N TRP A 549 -6.85 -11.72 17.01
CA TRP A 549 -6.92 -11.36 15.58
C TRP A 549 -6.32 -9.99 15.28
N MET A 550 -6.59 -8.98 16.14
CA MET A 550 -5.99 -7.65 15.98
C MET A 550 -4.47 -7.68 16.13
N SER A 551 -3.95 -8.39 17.13
CA SER A 551 -2.50 -8.45 17.35
C SER A 551 -1.76 -9.16 16.21
N VAL A 552 -2.37 -10.22 15.65
CA VAL A 552 -1.77 -10.92 14.49
C VAL A 552 -2.00 -10.16 13.18
N PHE A 553 -3.12 -9.45 13.05
CA PHE A 553 -3.38 -8.58 11.89
C PHE A 553 -2.34 -7.46 11.77
N THR A 554 -1.84 -6.94 12.90
CA THR A 554 -0.76 -5.93 12.93
C THR A 554 0.64 -6.55 12.89
N ASP A 555 0.75 -7.87 12.91
CA ASP A 555 2.02 -8.58 12.71
C ASP A 555 2.38 -8.63 11.22
N GLN A 556 3.66 -8.61 10.93
CA GLN A 556 4.21 -8.61 9.57
C GLN A 556 3.74 -9.78 8.69
N TYR A 557 3.38 -10.91 9.30
CA TYR A 557 2.95 -12.10 8.55
C TYR A 557 1.44 -12.23 8.43
N GLY A 558 0.67 -11.36 9.10
CA GLY A 558 -0.77 -11.35 9.07
C GLY A 558 -1.41 -12.62 9.65
N LEU A 559 -2.72 -12.73 9.44
CA LEU A 559 -3.51 -13.88 9.91
C LEU A 559 -3.48 -15.03 8.90
N THR A 560 -3.14 -16.23 9.37
CA THR A 560 -3.30 -17.45 8.56
C THR A 560 -4.77 -17.85 8.48
N LYS A 561 -5.16 -18.47 7.37
CA LYS A 561 -6.51 -19.04 7.18
C LYS A 561 -6.92 -19.96 8.33
N THR A 562 -6.01 -20.82 8.80
CA THR A 562 -6.25 -21.74 9.93
C THR A 562 -6.57 -20.97 11.23
N GLN A 563 -5.83 -19.91 11.55
CA GLN A 563 -6.09 -19.07 12.73
C GLN A 563 -7.45 -18.37 12.64
N GLY A 564 -7.82 -17.90 11.45
CA GLY A 564 -9.13 -17.33 11.18
C GLY A 564 -10.25 -18.35 11.45
N ILE A 565 -10.17 -19.55 10.86
CA ILE A 565 -11.16 -20.62 11.01
C ILE A 565 -11.30 -21.06 12.48
N ILE A 566 -10.19 -21.31 13.17
CA ILE A 566 -10.20 -21.70 14.59
C ILE A 566 -10.90 -20.61 15.42
N GLY A 567 -10.56 -19.36 15.21
CA GLY A 567 -11.20 -18.25 15.90
C GLY A 567 -12.71 -18.19 15.65
N CYS A 568 -13.16 -18.36 14.40
CA CYS A 568 -14.59 -18.43 14.06
C CYS A 568 -15.33 -19.59 14.74
N ILE A 569 -14.69 -20.75 14.84
CA ILE A 569 -15.27 -21.91 15.57
C ILE A 569 -15.44 -21.55 17.05
N ILE A 570 -14.44 -20.93 17.68
CA ILE A 570 -14.53 -20.48 19.08
C ILE A 570 -15.66 -19.45 19.23
N GLN A 571 -15.77 -18.50 18.32
CA GLN A 571 -16.85 -17.50 18.31
C GLN A 571 -18.23 -18.14 18.17
N MET A 572 -18.36 -19.18 17.34
CA MET A 572 -19.62 -19.92 17.20
C MET A 572 -20.02 -20.64 18.51
N ILE A 573 -19.06 -21.23 19.23
CA ILE A 573 -19.29 -21.82 20.54
C ILE A 573 -19.75 -20.75 21.55
N CYS A 574 -19.14 -19.56 21.51
CA CYS A 574 -19.55 -18.42 22.33
C CYS A 574 -20.98 -17.98 22.00
N LEU A 575 -21.35 -17.87 20.72
CA LEU A 575 -22.70 -17.53 20.27
C LEU A 575 -23.76 -18.51 20.81
N VAL A 576 -23.53 -19.81 20.64
CA VAL A 576 -24.42 -20.85 21.17
C VAL A 576 -24.57 -20.74 22.70
N THR A 577 -23.47 -20.43 23.38
CA THR A 577 -23.47 -20.23 24.85
C THR A 577 -24.32 -19.02 25.26
N TYR A 578 -24.26 -17.90 24.51
CA TYR A 578 -25.07 -16.71 24.76
C TYR A 578 -26.57 -17.01 24.61
N LEU A 579 -26.94 -17.68 23.51
CA LEU A 579 -28.32 -18.03 23.22
C LEU A 579 -28.88 -19.00 24.30
N ALA A 580 -28.11 -19.99 24.69
CA ALA A 580 -28.48 -20.92 25.75
C ALA A 580 -28.69 -20.21 27.11
N ALA A 581 -27.77 -19.30 27.48
CA ALA A 581 -27.87 -18.54 28.73
C ALA A 581 -29.06 -17.56 28.72
N ALA A 582 -29.37 -16.94 27.56
CA ALA A 582 -30.56 -16.10 27.40
C ALA A 582 -31.84 -16.93 27.57
N GLY A 583 -31.95 -18.09 26.92
CA GLY A 583 -33.11 -19.00 27.04
C GLY A 583 -33.33 -19.50 28.47
N ILE A 584 -32.28 -19.91 29.18
CA ILE A 584 -32.34 -20.33 30.57
C ILE A 584 -32.75 -19.17 31.49
N SER A 585 -32.22 -17.97 31.26
CA SER A 585 -32.60 -16.77 32.00
C SER A 585 -34.07 -16.40 31.78
N PHE A 586 -34.53 -16.55 30.52
CA PHE A 586 -35.94 -16.33 30.18
C PHE A 586 -36.86 -17.32 30.89
N LYS A 587 -36.52 -18.63 30.87
CA LYS A 587 -37.27 -19.65 31.61
C LYS A 587 -37.32 -19.35 33.13
N ALA A 588 -36.20 -18.92 33.70
CA ALA A 588 -36.14 -18.53 35.12
C ALA A 588 -36.99 -17.28 35.44
N LEU A 589 -37.04 -16.31 34.49
CA LEU A 589 -37.84 -15.12 34.61
C LEU A 589 -39.37 -15.40 34.65
N LEU A 590 -39.82 -16.49 34.00
CA LEU A 590 -41.22 -16.93 34.00
C LEU A 590 -41.64 -17.57 35.34
N ALA A 591 -40.67 -18.07 36.13
CA ALA A 591 -40.94 -18.61 37.45
C ALA A 591 -41.21 -17.51 38.47
N LYS A 592 -42.43 -17.49 39.08
CA LYS A 592 -42.91 -16.39 39.96
C LYS A 592 -41.94 -16.06 41.10
N ASP A 593 -41.40 -17.06 41.76
CA ASP A 593 -40.51 -16.89 42.92
C ASP A 593 -39.15 -16.32 42.55
N GLU A 594 -38.57 -16.72 41.43
CA GLU A 594 -37.30 -16.20 40.92
C GLU A 594 -37.44 -14.80 40.33
N LYS A 595 -38.56 -14.49 39.65
CA LYS A 595 -38.87 -13.18 39.13
C LYS A 595 -38.92 -12.12 40.24
N LYS A 596 -39.58 -12.40 41.34
CA LYS A 596 -39.71 -11.47 42.49
C LYS A 596 -38.35 -11.15 43.13
N LYS A 597 -37.44 -12.14 43.18
CA LYS A 597 -36.14 -12.00 43.87
C LYS A 597 -35.01 -11.46 42.96
N ARG A 598 -35.03 -11.80 41.65
CA ARG A 598 -33.88 -11.58 40.73
C ARG A 598 -34.29 -11.20 39.31
N GLY A 599 -35.52 -10.76 39.09
CA GLY A 599 -36.05 -10.44 37.75
C GLY A 599 -35.16 -9.49 36.94
N VAL A 600 -34.66 -8.42 37.53
CA VAL A 600 -33.76 -7.45 36.89
C VAL A 600 -32.46 -8.12 36.39
N ARG A 601 -31.90 -9.05 37.17
CA ARG A 601 -30.66 -9.78 36.81
C ARG A 601 -30.86 -10.64 35.60
N TYR A 602 -32.01 -11.34 35.51
CA TYR A 602 -32.33 -12.17 34.34
C TYR A 602 -32.58 -11.29 33.09
N VAL A 603 -33.30 -10.19 33.25
CA VAL A 603 -33.54 -9.26 32.14
C VAL A 603 -32.22 -8.70 31.59
N ILE A 604 -31.32 -8.23 32.45
CA ILE A 604 -30.00 -7.73 32.03
C ILE A 604 -29.22 -8.84 31.31
N ASN A 605 -29.25 -10.08 31.83
CA ASN A 605 -28.52 -11.19 31.18
C ASN A 605 -29.11 -11.56 29.82
N ILE A 606 -30.44 -11.57 29.67
CA ILE A 606 -31.12 -11.81 28.40
C ILE A 606 -30.72 -10.75 27.39
N LEU A 607 -30.89 -9.47 27.75
CA LEU A 607 -30.57 -8.36 26.86
C LEU A 607 -29.09 -8.39 26.43
N ALA A 608 -28.17 -8.52 27.38
CA ALA A 608 -26.75 -8.56 27.09
C ALA A 608 -26.35 -9.73 26.16
N ASN A 609 -26.93 -10.91 26.36
CA ASN A 609 -26.62 -12.06 25.51
C ASN A 609 -27.26 -11.95 24.11
N ILE A 610 -28.48 -11.38 23.99
CA ILE A 610 -29.12 -11.12 22.69
C ILE A 610 -28.31 -10.08 21.91
N ILE A 611 -27.92 -8.97 22.55
CA ILE A 611 -27.09 -7.93 21.93
C ILE A 611 -25.76 -8.52 21.46
N CYS A 612 -25.07 -9.28 22.32
CA CYS A 612 -23.81 -9.93 21.90
C CYS A 612 -24.03 -10.91 20.74
N SER A 613 -25.10 -11.70 20.75
CA SER A 613 -25.41 -12.63 19.66
C SER A 613 -25.66 -11.90 18.34
N PHE A 614 -26.45 -10.84 18.39
CA PHE A 614 -26.74 -10.04 17.20
C PHE A 614 -25.48 -9.35 16.67
N ALA A 615 -24.66 -8.76 17.55
CA ALA A 615 -23.41 -8.12 17.17
C ALA A 615 -22.44 -9.13 16.51
N MET A 616 -22.32 -10.35 17.04
CA MET A 616 -21.48 -11.40 16.44
C MET A 616 -21.91 -11.78 15.03
N ILE A 617 -23.21 -11.83 14.78
CA ILE A 617 -23.76 -12.14 13.46
C ILE A 617 -23.56 -10.96 12.51
N ALA A 618 -23.91 -9.74 12.92
CA ALA A 618 -23.82 -8.54 12.10
C ALA A 618 -22.36 -8.17 11.75
N LEU A 619 -21.42 -8.39 12.69
CA LEU A 619 -19.99 -8.19 12.50
C LEU A 619 -19.29 -9.41 11.88
N GLU A 620 -20.05 -10.43 11.51
CA GLU A 620 -19.59 -11.65 10.84
C GLU A 620 -18.48 -12.43 11.59
N LEU A 621 -18.37 -12.29 12.88
CA LEU A 621 -17.32 -12.93 13.70
C LEU A 621 -17.31 -14.47 13.65
N ILE A 622 -18.37 -15.08 13.11
CA ILE A 622 -18.53 -16.53 12.97
C ILE A 622 -18.43 -17.02 11.52
N ARG A 623 -18.16 -16.11 10.57
CA ARG A 623 -18.25 -16.38 9.13
C ARG A 623 -16.92 -16.95 8.60
N PHE A 624 -16.65 -18.22 8.90
CA PHE A 624 -15.41 -18.90 8.54
C PHE A 624 -15.30 -19.26 7.03
N TRP A 625 -16.39 -19.24 6.28
CA TRP A 625 -16.39 -19.52 4.84
C TRP A 625 -15.91 -18.34 3.99
N ASN A 626 -15.58 -17.23 4.59
CA ASN A 626 -14.96 -16.07 3.98
C ASN A 626 -13.54 -15.83 4.52
N VAL A 627 -12.88 -16.88 4.96
CA VAL A 627 -11.50 -16.86 5.47
C VAL A 627 -10.57 -17.55 4.49
#